data_0329631cacd464e0e6ca1910914b1f3d
#
_entry.id   0329631cacd464e0e6ca1910914b1f3d
#
_cell.length_a   1.000
_cell.length_b   1.000
_cell.length_c   1.000
_cell.angle_alpha   90.00
_cell.angle_beta   90.00
_cell.angle_gamma   90.00
#
_symmetry.space_group_name_H-M   'P 1'
#
loop_
_entity.id
_entity.type
_entity.pdbx_description
1 polymer ?
#
loop_
_entity_poly.entity_id
_entity_poly.type
_entity_poly.pdbx_seq_one_letter_code
_entity_poly.pdbx_strand_id
1 'polypeptide(L)'
;MATRLAPLILLAMALPAAASEKAHHWSYSGAEGPSHWGGTCAKGRAQSPIDIRTAAAKHEKLPPLEVDYRPGTLHIVDNGHTIQVNIDHGSSMTVAGHRFDLVQFHFHKPSEEVIDGRRYAMVAHLVHKDAKGDLAVIAVPLKAGAENALIAKLWRHVPTKKEREESKHGVTISPGQLLPANRDYFTYMGSLTTPPCTENVRWFVLKTPNTVSLAEITTFGRLYPADARPVQPLNKREVVDSK
;
A
#
# COMPACT_ATOMS: atom_id res chain seq x y z
N MET A 1 -8.43 68.26 39.84
CA MET A 1 -7.61 67.31 39.05
C MET A 1 -8.51 66.19 38.54
N ALA A 2 -8.84 66.18 37.27
CA ALA A 2 -9.73 65.20 36.70
C ALA A 2 -8.90 64.30 35.76
N THR A 3 -8.73 63.04 36.16
CA THR A 3 -7.99 62.04 35.42
C THR A 3 -8.89 61.42 34.32
N ARG A 4 -8.53 61.61 33.06
CA ARG A 4 -9.24 61.00 31.92
C ARG A 4 -8.65 59.63 31.67
N LEU A 5 -9.46 58.57 31.80
CA LEU A 5 -9.13 57.25 31.32
C LEU A 5 -9.41 57.16 29.81
N ALA A 6 -8.43 56.75 29.04
CA ALA A 6 -8.55 56.43 27.62
C ALA A 6 -9.05 54.98 27.44
N PRO A 7 -9.96 54.69 26.50
CA PRO A 7 -10.38 53.31 26.25
C PRO A 7 -9.32 52.53 25.43
N LEU A 8 -8.97 51.35 25.90
CA LEU A 8 -8.11 50.39 25.22
C LEU A 8 -8.95 49.68 24.15
N ILE A 9 -8.69 49.91 22.86
CA ILE A 9 -9.33 49.22 21.75
C ILE A 9 -8.58 47.89 21.55
N LEU A 10 -9.21 46.77 21.91
CA LEU A 10 -8.75 45.45 21.59
C LEU A 10 -9.00 45.16 20.10
N LEU A 11 -7.95 45.14 19.30
CA LEU A 11 -8.00 44.75 17.90
C LEU A 11 -7.99 43.20 17.84
N ALA A 12 -9.14 42.58 17.62
CA ALA A 12 -9.30 41.16 17.42
C ALA A 12 -8.72 40.78 16.03
N MET A 13 -7.54 40.21 16.00
CA MET A 13 -7.01 39.57 14.76
C MET A 13 -7.78 38.30 14.46
N ALA A 14 -8.65 38.34 13.45
CA ALA A 14 -9.26 37.16 12.87
C ALA A 14 -8.17 36.36 12.12
N LEU A 15 -7.80 35.19 12.66
CA LEU A 15 -7.00 34.21 11.95
C LEU A 15 -7.81 33.66 10.77
N PRO A 16 -7.26 33.61 9.53
CA PRO A 16 -7.96 32.98 8.43
C PRO A 16 -8.15 31.49 8.74
N ALA A 17 -9.39 31.04 8.73
CA ALA A 17 -9.70 29.60 8.77
C ALA A 17 -9.07 28.96 7.55
N ALA A 18 -8.10 28.06 7.76
CA ALA A 18 -7.58 27.23 6.72
C ALA A 18 -8.75 26.43 6.12
N ALA A 19 -9.10 26.72 4.88
CA ALA A 19 -10.07 25.94 4.14
C ALA A 19 -9.53 24.50 4.06
N SER A 20 -10.25 23.56 4.66
CA SER A 20 -10.00 22.14 4.47
C SER A 20 -10.14 21.86 2.97
N GLU A 21 -9.04 21.64 2.26
CA GLU A 21 -9.09 21.13 0.89
C GLU A 21 -9.89 19.83 0.95
N LYS A 22 -11.06 19.82 0.34
CA LYS A 22 -11.81 18.58 0.10
C LYS A 22 -10.86 17.66 -0.65
N ALA A 23 -10.55 16.48 -0.06
CA ALA A 23 -9.76 15.48 -0.72
C ALA A 23 -10.36 15.25 -2.12
N HIS A 24 -9.58 15.55 -3.17
CA HIS A 24 -10.02 15.36 -4.54
C HIS A 24 -10.38 13.88 -4.71
N HIS A 25 -11.61 13.59 -5.07
CA HIS A 25 -12.00 12.22 -5.42
C HIS A 25 -11.13 11.75 -6.58
N TRP A 26 -10.66 10.52 -6.51
CA TRP A 26 -9.82 9.90 -7.54
C TRP A 26 -10.31 8.49 -7.84
N SER A 27 -9.99 7.97 -9.01
CA SER A 27 -10.33 6.62 -9.43
C SER A 27 -9.21 6.01 -10.28
N TYR A 28 -9.38 4.78 -10.76
CA TYR A 28 -8.44 4.14 -11.65
C TYR A 28 -8.79 4.30 -13.15
N SER A 29 -9.86 5.02 -13.48
CA SER A 29 -10.32 5.19 -14.87
C SER A 29 -11.00 6.55 -15.10
N GLY A 30 -11.20 6.90 -16.37
CA GLY A 30 -11.91 8.12 -16.77
C GLY A 30 -11.19 9.41 -16.34
N ALA A 31 -11.97 10.47 -16.13
CA ALA A 31 -11.46 11.81 -15.83
C ALA A 31 -10.75 11.93 -14.48
N GLU A 32 -10.95 10.97 -13.58
CA GLU A 32 -10.32 10.93 -12.24
C GLU A 32 -9.23 9.85 -12.17
N GLY A 33 -8.90 9.24 -13.30
CA GLY A 33 -7.90 8.17 -13.40
C GLY A 33 -6.46 8.65 -13.28
N PRO A 34 -5.48 7.70 -13.27
CA PRO A 34 -4.08 7.97 -12.97
C PRO A 34 -3.41 9.05 -13.85
N SER A 35 -3.86 9.22 -15.09
CA SER A 35 -3.37 10.29 -15.98
C SER A 35 -3.75 11.71 -15.55
N HIS A 36 -4.73 11.84 -14.63
CA HIS A 36 -5.23 13.11 -14.13
C HIS A 36 -4.88 13.34 -12.65
N TRP A 37 -4.19 12.39 -12.00
CA TRP A 37 -3.74 12.58 -10.63
C TRP A 37 -2.71 13.71 -10.54
N GLY A 38 -3.01 14.71 -9.74
CA GLY A 38 -2.18 15.91 -9.58
C GLY A 38 -1.07 15.75 -8.52
N GLY A 39 -0.46 16.87 -8.16
CA GLY A 39 0.51 16.93 -7.06
C GLY A 39 1.74 16.05 -7.28
N THR A 40 2.13 15.29 -6.24
CA THR A 40 3.29 14.38 -6.29
C THR A 40 3.06 13.22 -7.28
N CYS A 41 1.82 12.80 -7.52
CA CYS A 41 1.52 11.75 -8.50
C CYS A 41 1.98 12.11 -9.91
N ALA A 42 1.84 13.40 -10.30
CA ALA A 42 2.23 13.90 -11.63
C ALA A 42 3.68 14.39 -11.68
N LYS A 43 4.20 14.96 -10.58
CA LYS A 43 5.49 15.69 -10.55
C LYS A 43 6.62 14.88 -9.93
N GLY A 44 6.31 13.86 -9.14
CA GLY A 44 7.28 13.01 -8.44
C GLY A 44 8.21 12.29 -9.40
N ARG A 45 9.41 12.02 -8.95
CA ARG A 45 10.46 11.38 -9.77
C ARG A 45 10.86 10.01 -9.24
N ALA A 46 10.36 9.63 -8.07
CA ALA A 46 10.58 8.33 -7.44
C ALA A 46 9.25 7.58 -7.27
N GLN A 47 8.42 7.60 -8.30
CA GLN A 47 7.07 7.03 -8.27
C GLN A 47 7.04 5.51 -8.43
N SER A 48 6.00 4.88 -7.86
CA SER A 48 5.67 3.45 -7.96
C SER A 48 4.30 3.28 -8.66
N PRO A 49 4.02 2.08 -9.24
CA PRO A 49 4.92 0.94 -9.42
C PRO A 49 5.95 1.15 -10.54
N ILE A 50 6.91 0.24 -10.68
CA ILE A 50 7.89 0.23 -11.77
C ILE A 50 7.87 -1.10 -12.52
N ASP A 51 8.49 -1.13 -13.70
CA ASP A 51 8.84 -2.38 -14.38
C ASP A 51 10.27 -2.77 -13.97
N ILE A 52 10.37 -3.82 -13.16
CA ILE A 52 11.64 -4.38 -12.70
C ILE A 52 12.25 -5.19 -13.84
N ARG A 53 13.37 -4.72 -14.37
CA ARG A 53 14.17 -5.46 -15.36
C ARG A 53 15.20 -6.28 -14.64
N THR A 54 15.01 -7.59 -14.59
CA THR A 54 15.87 -8.49 -13.79
C THR A 54 17.32 -8.45 -14.26
N ALA A 55 17.57 -8.37 -15.57
CA ALA A 55 18.90 -8.26 -16.15
C ALA A 55 19.62 -6.92 -15.82
N ALA A 56 18.90 -5.91 -15.39
CA ALA A 56 19.43 -4.59 -15.04
C ALA A 56 19.50 -4.37 -13.52
N ALA A 57 18.95 -5.29 -12.74
CA ALA A 57 19.00 -5.19 -11.29
C ALA A 57 20.43 -5.46 -10.79
N LYS A 58 20.87 -4.65 -9.83
CA LYS A 58 22.18 -4.84 -9.21
C LYS A 58 22.12 -5.98 -8.20
N HIS A 59 22.93 -6.99 -8.40
CA HIS A 59 23.02 -8.11 -7.45
C HIS A 59 23.84 -7.72 -6.21
N GLU A 60 23.23 -7.83 -5.04
CA GLU A 60 23.89 -7.60 -3.76
C GLU A 60 23.47 -8.66 -2.74
N LYS A 61 24.35 -8.95 -1.80
CA LYS A 61 23.99 -9.77 -0.64
C LYS A 61 23.19 -8.92 0.34
N LEU A 62 21.88 -8.90 0.16
CA LEU A 62 20.98 -8.17 1.03
C LEU A 62 20.59 -9.01 2.26
N PRO A 63 20.26 -8.34 3.40
CA PRO A 63 19.76 -9.05 4.59
C PRO A 63 18.39 -9.66 4.31
N PRO A 64 18.05 -10.79 4.98
CA PRO A 64 16.73 -11.39 4.86
C PRO A 64 15.64 -10.46 5.42
N LEU A 65 14.40 -10.64 4.93
CA LEU A 65 13.21 -10.07 5.56
C LEU A 65 12.78 -10.97 6.72
N GLU A 66 13.04 -10.51 7.94
CA GLU A 66 12.61 -11.20 9.15
C GLU A 66 11.20 -10.75 9.48
N VAL A 67 10.21 -11.64 9.40
CA VAL A 67 8.79 -11.32 9.65
C VAL A 67 8.30 -12.02 10.90
N ASP A 68 7.71 -11.24 11.81
CA ASP A 68 6.98 -11.69 13.00
C ASP A 68 5.52 -11.24 12.85
N TYR A 69 4.74 -11.98 12.06
CA TYR A 69 3.31 -11.69 11.87
C TYR A 69 2.46 -12.58 12.75
N ARG A 70 1.70 -11.96 13.63
CA ARG A 70 0.85 -12.62 14.61
C ARG A 70 -0.57 -12.77 14.10
N PRO A 71 -1.24 -13.88 14.42
CA PRO A 71 -2.68 -13.99 14.21
C PRO A 71 -3.42 -12.91 15.00
N GLY A 72 -4.47 -12.35 14.38
CA GLY A 72 -5.30 -11.30 14.98
C GLY A 72 -6.73 -11.34 14.47
N THR A 73 -7.57 -10.48 15.00
CA THR A 73 -8.95 -10.30 14.55
C THR A 73 -8.98 -9.76 13.12
N LEU A 74 -9.98 -10.17 12.34
CA LEU A 74 -10.21 -9.61 11.01
C LEU A 74 -10.88 -8.24 11.11
N HIS A 75 -10.14 -7.19 10.73
CA HIS A 75 -10.63 -5.82 10.50
C HIS A 75 -10.58 -5.53 9.01
N ILE A 76 -11.71 -5.60 8.32
CA ILE A 76 -11.79 -5.54 6.86
C ILE A 76 -12.62 -4.35 6.41
N VAL A 77 -12.16 -3.68 5.35
CA VAL A 77 -12.86 -2.55 4.73
C VAL A 77 -12.79 -2.65 3.21
N ASP A 78 -13.92 -2.40 2.54
CA ASP A 78 -13.95 -1.96 1.15
C ASP A 78 -13.79 -0.43 1.17
N ASN A 79 -12.60 0.08 0.87
CA ASN A 79 -12.29 1.50 0.99
C ASN A 79 -12.67 2.31 -0.27
N GLY A 80 -13.45 1.72 -1.19
CA GLY A 80 -13.86 2.34 -2.45
C GLY A 80 -12.84 2.15 -3.59
N HIS A 81 -11.61 1.71 -3.28
CA HIS A 81 -10.52 1.54 -4.24
C HIS A 81 -9.93 0.13 -4.24
N THR A 82 -10.04 -0.58 -3.11
CA THR A 82 -9.61 -1.97 -2.94
C THR A 82 -10.24 -2.58 -1.68
N ILE A 83 -10.01 -3.85 -1.46
CA ILE A 83 -10.27 -4.52 -0.18
C ILE A 83 -8.99 -4.44 0.67
N GLN A 84 -9.10 -3.81 1.83
CA GLN A 84 -8.02 -3.61 2.79
C GLN A 84 -8.33 -4.33 4.09
N VAL A 85 -7.28 -4.85 4.72
CA VAL A 85 -7.34 -5.44 6.07
C VAL A 85 -6.39 -4.68 6.97
N ASN A 86 -6.91 -4.04 8.00
CA ASN A 86 -6.13 -3.37 9.02
C ASN A 86 -5.64 -4.38 10.07
N ILE A 87 -4.46 -4.17 10.59
CA ILE A 87 -3.78 -5.12 11.47
C ILE A 87 -3.63 -4.53 12.85
N ASP A 88 -3.98 -5.32 13.87
CA ASP A 88 -3.71 -5.01 15.27
C ASP A 88 -2.19 -4.90 15.52
N HIS A 89 -1.82 -4.13 16.54
CA HIS A 89 -0.42 -4.00 16.93
C HIS A 89 0.25 -5.34 17.26
N GLY A 90 1.54 -5.45 16.95
CA GLY A 90 2.37 -6.59 17.33
C GLY A 90 2.92 -7.41 16.17
N SER A 91 2.38 -7.23 14.94
CA SER A 91 2.96 -7.79 13.72
C SER A 91 4.03 -6.87 13.15
N SER A 92 5.16 -7.40 12.70
CA SER A 92 6.26 -6.57 12.19
C SER A 92 7.13 -7.28 11.17
N MET A 93 7.92 -6.46 10.47
CA MET A 93 9.06 -6.88 9.65
C MET A 93 10.32 -6.20 10.17
N THR A 94 11.44 -6.92 10.17
CA THR A 94 12.77 -6.36 10.43
C THR A 94 13.69 -6.64 9.24
N VAL A 95 14.43 -5.65 8.80
CA VAL A 95 15.42 -5.76 7.73
C VAL A 95 16.66 -4.95 8.11
N ALA A 96 17.84 -5.57 8.07
CA ALA A 96 19.09 -4.95 8.52
C ALA A 96 19.00 -4.36 9.94
N GLY A 97 18.27 -5.01 10.86
CA GLY A 97 18.05 -4.52 12.22
C GLY A 97 17.04 -3.37 12.35
N HIS A 98 16.49 -2.88 11.25
CA HIS A 98 15.46 -1.84 11.25
C HIS A 98 14.06 -2.45 11.27
N ARG A 99 13.28 -2.15 12.31
CA ARG A 99 11.92 -2.66 12.52
C ARG A 99 10.88 -1.75 11.92
N PHE A 100 9.88 -2.35 11.24
CA PHE A 100 8.67 -1.72 10.74
C PHE A 100 7.45 -2.51 11.21
N ASP A 101 6.48 -1.87 11.83
CA ASP A 101 5.23 -2.51 12.25
C ASP A 101 4.26 -2.64 11.07
N LEU A 102 3.65 -3.81 10.90
CA LEU A 102 2.63 -4.04 9.87
C LEU A 102 1.36 -3.26 10.25
N VAL A 103 0.92 -2.38 9.36
CA VAL A 103 -0.26 -1.52 9.57
C VAL A 103 -1.50 -2.10 8.90
N GLN A 104 -1.37 -2.52 7.65
CA GLN A 104 -2.46 -3.05 6.84
C GLN A 104 -1.91 -3.84 5.64
N PHE A 105 -2.77 -4.61 5.00
CA PHE A 105 -2.51 -5.13 3.66
C PHE A 105 -3.74 -4.97 2.77
N HIS A 106 -3.53 -4.88 1.47
CA HIS A 106 -4.57 -4.72 0.46
C HIS A 106 -4.15 -5.35 -0.87
N PHE A 107 -5.04 -5.34 -1.85
CA PHE A 107 -4.84 -6.06 -3.11
C PHE A 107 -5.02 -5.16 -4.31
N HIS A 108 -4.38 -5.54 -5.44
CA HIS A 108 -4.60 -4.95 -6.75
C HIS A 108 -4.72 -6.04 -7.82
N LYS A 109 -5.52 -5.76 -8.84
CA LYS A 109 -5.74 -6.60 -10.02
C LYS A 109 -5.69 -5.76 -11.31
N PRO A 110 -4.80 -6.09 -12.27
CA PRO A 110 -3.67 -7.03 -12.16
C PRO A 110 -2.64 -6.55 -11.13
N SER A 111 -1.50 -7.25 -10.98
CA SER A 111 -0.40 -6.74 -10.15
C SER A 111 0.05 -5.37 -10.63
N GLU A 112 0.37 -4.49 -9.69
CA GLU A 112 0.90 -3.16 -10.02
C GLU A 112 2.34 -3.26 -10.49
N GLU A 113 3.16 -4.06 -9.80
CA GLU A 113 4.52 -4.35 -10.20
C GLU A 113 4.53 -5.15 -11.49
N VAL A 114 5.46 -4.78 -12.37
CA VAL A 114 5.78 -5.49 -13.59
C VAL A 114 7.19 -6.06 -13.43
N ILE A 115 7.39 -7.31 -13.81
CA ILE A 115 8.72 -7.96 -13.82
C ILE A 115 8.99 -8.44 -15.25
N ASP A 116 10.03 -7.89 -15.87
CA ASP A 116 10.40 -8.16 -17.28
C ASP A 116 9.23 -8.01 -18.25
N GLY A 117 8.43 -6.95 -18.08
CA GLY A 117 7.29 -6.64 -18.93
C GLY A 117 6.04 -7.48 -18.64
N ARG A 118 6.03 -8.32 -17.63
CA ARG A 118 4.90 -9.21 -17.30
C ARG A 118 4.26 -8.83 -15.98
N ARG A 119 2.93 -8.91 -15.92
CA ARG A 119 2.13 -8.75 -14.70
C ARG A 119 1.65 -10.11 -14.20
N TYR A 120 1.54 -10.22 -12.89
CA TYR A 120 0.82 -11.32 -12.24
C TYR A 120 -0.68 -11.05 -12.23
N ALA A 121 -1.47 -12.08 -11.90
CA ALA A 121 -2.92 -11.98 -11.86
C ALA A 121 -3.41 -10.94 -10.83
N MET A 122 -2.73 -10.88 -9.68
CA MET A 122 -2.96 -9.92 -8.60
C MET A 122 -1.64 -9.65 -7.88
N VAL A 123 -1.66 -8.71 -6.95
CA VAL A 123 -0.61 -8.49 -5.96
C VAL A 123 -1.26 -8.21 -4.60
N ALA A 124 -0.62 -8.62 -3.52
CA ALA A 124 -0.92 -8.16 -2.17
C ALA A 124 0.20 -7.22 -1.69
N HIS A 125 -0.15 -6.02 -1.26
CA HIS A 125 0.75 -5.05 -0.65
C HIS A 125 0.59 -5.09 0.87
N LEU A 126 1.65 -5.44 1.58
CA LEU A 126 1.69 -5.40 3.03
C LEU A 126 2.43 -4.13 3.44
N VAL A 127 1.71 -3.17 3.97
CA VAL A 127 2.21 -1.82 4.29
C VAL A 127 2.67 -1.78 5.74
N HIS A 128 3.91 -1.36 5.92
CA HIS A 128 4.55 -1.25 7.23
C HIS A 128 4.98 0.19 7.49
N LYS A 129 5.12 0.52 8.76
CA LYS A 129 5.55 1.83 9.21
C LYS A 129 6.51 1.71 10.40
N ASP A 130 7.61 2.44 10.37
CA ASP A 130 8.53 2.52 11.50
C ASP A 130 8.09 3.55 12.55
N ALA A 131 8.87 3.67 13.63
CA ALA A 131 8.59 4.60 14.72
C ALA A 131 8.70 6.08 14.32
N LYS A 132 9.36 6.39 13.19
CA LYS A 132 9.48 7.75 12.65
C LYS A 132 8.37 8.08 11.64
N GLY A 133 7.59 7.08 11.24
CA GLY A 133 6.55 7.20 10.23
C GLY A 133 7.01 6.85 8.81
N ASP A 134 8.26 6.43 8.63
CA ASP A 134 8.77 5.99 7.34
C ASP A 134 8.08 4.69 6.91
N LEU A 135 7.75 4.58 5.62
CA LEU A 135 6.98 3.48 5.07
C LEU A 135 7.86 2.45 4.36
N ALA A 136 7.49 1.19 4.55
CA ALA A 136 8.02 0.07 3.80
C ALA A 136 6.88 -0.84 3.33
N VAL A 137 6.95 -1.36 2.11
CA VAL A 137 5.93 -2.24 1.53
C VAL A 137 6.56 -3.53 1.06
N ILE A 138 6.00 -4.66 1.49
CA ILE A 138 6.24 -5.95 0.85
C ILE A 138 5.16 -6.14 -0.22
N ALA A 139 5.57 -6.25 -1.48
CA ALA A 139 4.71 -6.65 -2.58
C ALA A 139 4.84 -8.15 -2.82
N VAL A 140 3.73 -8.86 -2.68
CA VAL A 140 3.65 -10.31 -2.93
C VAL A 140 2.90 -10.55 -4.23
N PRO A 141 3.60 -10.87 -5.33
CA PRO A 141 2.93 -11.24 -6.57
C PRO A 141 2.05 -12.48 -6.37
N LEU A 142 0.85 -12.46 -6.94
CA LEU A 142 -0.12 -13.55 -6.86
C LEU A 142 -0.36 -14.12 -8.25
N LYS A 143 0.10 -15.35 -8.49
CA LYS A 143 -0.13 -16.06 -9.75
C LYS A 143 -1.38 -16.92 -9.67
N ALA A 144 -2.09 -17.08 -10.78
CA ALA A 144 -3.19 -18.02 -10.87
C ALA A 144 -2.69 -19.45 -10.57
N GLY A 145 -3.42 -20.17 -9.70
CA GLY A 145 -3.05 -21.50 -9.24
C GLY A 145 -3.98 -22.03 -8.16
N ALA A 146 -3.42 -22.63 -7.13
CA ALA A 146 -4.18 -23.14 -5.99
C ALA A 146 -4.84 -22.00 -5.19
N GLU A 147 -5.93 -22.31 -4.52
CA GLU A 147 -6.62 -21.42 -3.59
C GLU A 147 -5.68 -20.94 -2.48
N ASN A 148 -5.80 -19.68 -2.11
CA ASN A 148 -5.14 -19.12 -0.94
C ASN A 148 -6.14 -19.07 0.23
N ALA A 149 -5.93 -19.90 1.25
CA ALA A 149 -6.85 -20.04 2.36
C ALA A 149 -7.17 -18.73 3.09
N LEU A 150 -6.21 -17.79 3.17
CA LEU A 150 -6.46 -16.48 3.74
C LEU A 150 -7.34 -15.65 2.82
N ILE A 151 -7.01 -15.54 1.54
CA ILE A 151 -7.80 -14.77 0.57
C ILE A 151 -9.23 -15.31 0.48
N ALA A 152 -9.39 -16.63 0.38
CA ALA A 152 -10.72 -17.27 0.42
C ALA A 152 -11.51 -16.92 1.69
N LYS A 153 -10.84 -16.84 2.85
CA LYS A 153 -11.47 -16.40 4.09
C LYS A 153 -11.89 -14.93 4.01
N LEU A 154 -11.03 -14.04 3.52
CA LEU A 154 -11.33 -12.61 3.40
C LEU A 154 -12.54 -12.36 2.50
N TRP A 155 -12.59 -13.02 1.33
CA TRP A 155 -13.69 -12.83 0.37
C TRP A 155 -15.06 -13.24 0.89
N ARG A 156 -15.12 -14.12 1.89
CA ARG A 156 -16.39 -14.45 2.60
C ARG A 156 -16.85 -13.35 3.56
N HIS A 157 -16.00 -12.39 3.87
CA HIS A 157 -16.25 -11.34 4.86
C HIS A 157 -16.15 -9.92 4.30
N VAL A 158 -16.08 -9.76 2.98
CA VAL A 158 -16.06 -8.43 2.35
C VAL A 158 -17.28 -7.62 2.80
N PRO A 159 -17.09 -6.39 3.30
CA PRO A 159 -18.19 -5.52 3.69
C PRO A 159 -19.13 -5.23 2.53
N THR A 160 -20.43 -5.15 2.81
CA THR A 160 -21.45 -4.75 1.82
C THR A 160 -21.53 -3.23 1.64
N LYS A 161 -21.00 -2.47 2.61
CA LYS A 161 -20.96 -1.00 2.60
C LYS A 161 -19.52 -0.55 2.45
N LYS A 162 -19.27 0.29 1.43
CA LYS A 162 -17.96 0.92 1.21
C LYS A 162 -17.62 1.91 2.32
N GLU A 163 -16.32 2.16 2.49
CA GLU A 163 -15.73 3.14 3.41
C GLU A 163 -16.09 2.91 4.90
N ARG A 164 -16.54 1.69 5.20
CA ARG A 164 -16.84 1.29 6.58
C ARG A 164 -16.05 0.03 6.93
N GLU A 165 -15.15 0.16 7.90
CA GLU A 165 -14.47 -0.99 8.48
C GLU A 165 -15.45 -1.86 9.28
N GLU A 166 -15.31 -3.17 9.11
CA GLU A 166 -16.03 -4.17 9.90
C GLU A 166 -15.03 -5.06 10.65
N SER A 167 -15.15 -5.08 11.98
CA SER A 167 -14.41 -6.02 12.82
C SER A 167 -15.21 -7.31 12.96
N LYS A 168 -14.66 -8.41 12.47
CA LYS A 168 -15.32 -9.73 12.50
C LYS A 168 -14.87 -10.51 13.73
N HIS A 169 -15.52 -10.25 14.88
CA HIS A 169 -15.25 -10.98 16.12
C HIS A 169 -15.38 -12.50 15.90
N GLY A 170 -14.38 -13.26 16.39
CA GLY A 170 -14.33 -14.72 16.22
C GLY A 170 -13.71 -15.17 14.88
N VAL A 171 -13.38 -14.25 13.97
CA VAL A 171 -12.64 -14.56 12.74
C VAL A 171 -11.19 -14.16 12.90
N THR A 172 -10.32 -15.14 13.05
CA THR A 172 -8.87 -14.93 13.17
C THR A 172 -8.22 -15.08 11.80
N ILE A 173 -7.29 -14.17 11.48
CA ILE A 173 -6.45 -14.20 10.29
C ILE A 173 -4.97 -14.22 10.67
N SER A 174 -4.13 -14.72 9.77
CA SER A 174 -2.67 -14.67 9.88
C SER A 174 -2.09 -14.08 8.61
N PRO A 175 -1.57 -12.83 8.63
CA PRO A 175 -1.03 -12.16 7.43
C PRO A 175 0.13 -12.93 6.80
N GLY A 176 0.86 -13.72 7.59
CA GLY A 176 1.97 -14.56 7.10
C GLY A 176 1.57 -15.58 6.04
N GLN A 177 0.28 -15.95 5.95
CA GLN A 177 -0.22 -16.86 4.91
C GLN A 177 -0.18 -16.25 3.50
N LEU A 178 0.00 -14.93 3.37
CA LEU A 178 0.25 -14.28 2.08
C LEU A 178 1.68 -14.48 1.59
N LEU A 179 2.63 -14.73 2.48
CA LEU A 179 4.05 -14.81 2.14
C LEU A 179 4.42 -16.19 1.61
N PRO A 180 5.21 -16.29 0.53
CA PRO A 180 5.81 -17.54 0.12
C PRO A 180 6.93 -17.96 1.10
N ALA A 181 7.36 -19.23 1.03
CA ALA A 181 8.46 -19.74 1.85
C ALA A 181 9.80 -19.05 1.51
N ASN A 182 10.10 -18.91 0.21
CA ASN A 182 11.26 -18.12 -0.25
C ASN A 182 10.87 -16.66 -0.35
N ARG A 183 11.61 -15.80 0.36
CA ARG A 183 11.38 -14.35 0.45
C ARG A 183 12.49 -13.53 -0.17
N ASP A 184 13.22 -14.09 -1.14
CA ASP A 184 14.13 -13.31 -1.96
C ASP A 184 13.37 -12.18 -2.65
N TYR A 185 13.98 -11.01 -2.77
CA TYR A 185 13.26 -9.81 -3.18
C TYR A 185 14.10 -8.89 -4.08
N PHE A 186 13.41 -8.06 -4.84
CA PHE A 186 13.94 -6.82 -5.39
C PHE A 186 13.60 -5.68 -4.45
N THR A 187 14.51 -4.71 -4.30
CA THR A 187 14.25 -3.52 -3.49
C THR A 187 14.61 -2.24 -4.25
N TYR A 188 13.80 -1.21 -4.03
CA TYR A 188 14.03 0.13 -4.55
C TYR A 188 13.30 1.18 -3.69
N MET A 189 13.69 2.44 -3.83
CA MET A 189 12.96 3.56 -3.23
C MET A 189 11.88 4.04 -4.20
N GLY A 190 10.64 4.11 -3.72
CA GLY A 190 9.48 4.46 -4.52
C GLY A 190 8.49 5.36 -3.79
N SER A 191 7.21 5.18 -4.10
CA SER A 191 6.10 5.96 -3.54
C SER A 191 4.92 5.07 -3.15
N LEU A 192 3.92 5.66 -2.51
CA LEU A 192 2.57 5.11 -2.53
C LEU A 192 2.07 5.07 -3.99
N THR A 193 1.25 4.06 -4.33
CA THR A 193 0.70 3.88 -5.68
C THR A 193 -0.65 4.55 -5.87
N THR A 194 -1.18 5.18 -4.83
CA THR A 194 -2.44 5.94 -4.83
C THR A 194 -2.19 7.38 -4.37
N PRO A 195 -3.03 8.34 -4.76
CA PRO A 195 -2.96 9.70 -4.23
C PRO A 195 -2.88 9.74 -2.69
N PRO A 196 -1.98 10.55 -2.12
CA PRO A 196 -1.19 11.61 -2.74
C PRO A 196 0.16 11.17 -3.35
N CYS A 197 0.43 9.87 -3.55
CA CYS A 197 1.64 9.31 -4.16
C CYS A 197 2.94 9.73 -3.45
N THR A 198 2.88 9.82 -2.12
CA THR A 198 4.01 10.21 -1.27
C THR A 198 5.23 9.35 -1.56
N GLU A 199 6.36 9.98 -1.83
CA GLU A 199 7.65 9.33 -2.09
C GLU A 199 8.36 8.91 -0.80
N ASN A 200 9.55 8.34 -0.91
CA ASN A 200 10.36 7.77 0.18
C ASN A 200 9.76 6.50 0.81
N VAL A 201 9.02 5.74 0.04
CA VAL A 201 8.56 4.41 0.43
C VAL A 201 9.58 3.37 -0.01
N ARG A 202 10.04 2.52 0.90
CA ARG A 202 10.93 1.40 0.59
C ARG A 202 10.10 0.20 0.14
N TRP A 203 10.37 -0.29 -1.06
CA TRP A 203 9.71 -1.45 -1.64
C TRP A 203 10.56 -2.70 -1.53
N PHE A 204 9.90 -3.81 -1.19
CA PHE A 204 10.43 -5.16 -1.20
C PHE A 204 9.48 -6.01 -2.07
N VAL A 205 9.82 -6.20 -3.33
CA VAL A 205 9.01 -6.99 -4.27
C VAL A 205 9.51 -8.42 -4.25
N LEU A 206 8.70 -9.34 -3.74
CA LEU A 206 9.10 -10.74 -3.62
C LEU A 206 9.25 -11.38 -5.01
N LYS A 207 10.33 -12.14 -5.21
CA LYS A 207 10.61 -12.84 -6.47
C LYS A 207 9.73 -14.06 -6.65
N THR A 208 9.43 -14.76 -5.56
CA THR A 208 8.60 -15.95 -5.55
C THR A 208 7.14 -15.55 -5.37
N PRO A 209 6.26 -15.79 -6.36
CA PRO A 209 4.84 -15.51 -6.22
C PRO A 209 4.18 -16.52 -5.29
N ASN A 210 3.15 -16.08 -4.57
CA ASN A 210 2.17 -16.98 -3.96
C ASN A 210 1.06 -17.29 -4.99
N THR A 211 0.14 -18.19 -4.66
CA THR A 211 -0.95 -18.59 -5.53
C THR A 211 -2.27 -17.98 -5.10
N VAL A 212 -3.17 -17.83 -6.07
CA VAL A 212 -4.55 -17.41 -5.92
C VAL A 212 -5.40 -18.14 -6.98
N SER A 213 -6.55 -18.68 -6.59
CA SER A 213 -7.41 -19.41 -7.52
C SER A 213 -8.13 -18.47 -8.50
N LEU A 214 -8.58 -19.02 -9.63
CA LEU A 214 -9.41 -18.27 -10.59
C LEU A 214 -10.71 -17.77 -9.96
N ALA A 215 -11.28 -18.51 -9.03
CA ALA A 215 -12.49 -18.11 -8.29
C ALA A 215 -12.21 -16.87 -7.42
N GLU A 216 -11.08 -16.83 -6.71
CA GLU A 216 -10.68 -15.69 -5.90
C GLU A 216 -10.38 -14.45 -6.75
N ILE A 217 -9.65 -14.62 -7.87
CA ILE A 217 -9.38 -13.54 -8.84
C ILE A 217 -10.70 -12.98 -9.40
N THR A 218 -11.64 -13.84 -9.74
CA THR A 218 -12.95 -13.45 -10.29
C THR A 218 -13.78 -12.72 -9.24
N THR A 219 -13.77 -13.18 -8.00
CA THR A 219 -14.49 -12.55 -6.88
C THR A 219 -14.00 -11.13 -6.65
N PHE A 220 -12.68 -10.93 -6.55
CA PHE A 220 -12.10 -9.60 -6.44
C PHE A 220 -12.39 -8.74 -7.68
N GLY A 221 -12.25 -9.32 -8.88
CA GLY A 221 -12.45 -8.62 -10.14
C GLY A 221 -13.90 -8.15 -10.42
N ARG A 222 -14.90 -8.69 -9.70
CA ARG A 222 -16.28 -8.17 -9.73
C ARG A 222 -16.41 -6.85 -8.98
N LEU A 223 -15.59 -6.63 -7.97
CA LEU A 223 -15.55 -5.37 -7.19
C LEU A 223 -14.61 -4.36 -7.85
N TYR A 224 -13.42 -4.83 -8.20
CA TYR A 224 -12.32 -4.04 -8.75
C TYR A 224 -11.75 -4.73 -10.00
N PRO A 225 -12.34 -4.47 -11.20
CA PRO A 225 -11.91 -5.13 -12.44
C PRO A 225 -10.48 -4.74 -12.86
N ALA A 226 -10.08 -3.50 -12.55
CA ALA A 226 -8.73 -2.98 -12.81
C ALA A 226 -8.46 -1.82 -11.84
N ASP A 227 -7.68 -2.08 -10.79
CA ASP A 227 -7.29 -1.11 -9.76
C ASP A 227 -5.77 -1.00 -9.62
N ALA A 228 -5.06 -1.12 -10.73
CA ALA A 228 -3.61 -1.02 -10.81
C ALA A 228 -3.20 0.30 -11.47
N ARG A 229 -2.35 1.07 -10.79
CA ARG A 229 -1.70 2.25 -11.38
C ARG A 229 -0.77 1.81 -12.53
N PRO A 230 -0.69 2.55 -13.65
CA PRO A 230 0.33 2.31 -14.67
C PRO A 230 1.76 2.40 -14.11
N VAL A 231 2.68 1.63 -14.71
CA VAL A 231 4.10 1.71 -14.34
C VAL A 231 4.64 3.10 -14.55
N GLN A 232 5.54 3.50 -13.64
CA GLN A 232 6.19 4.80 -13.61
C GLN A 232 7.64 4.70 -14.08
N PRO A 233 8.21 5.76 -14.63
CA PRO A 233 9.61 5.77 -15.04
C PRO A 233 10.54 5.46 -13.86
N LEU A 234 11.50 4.57 -14.07
CA LEU A 234 12.53 4.28 -13.06
C LEU A 234 13.41 5.50 -12.78
N ASN A 235 13.57 6.36 -13.77
CA ASN A 235 14.49 7.50 -13.72
C ASN A 235 15.92 7.03 -13.41
N LYS A 236 16.60 7.68 -12.43
CA LYS A 236 17.97 7.32 -12.02
C LYS A 236 18.02 6.39 -10.81
N ARG A 237 16.90 5.78 -10.43
CA ARG A 237 16.86 4.86 -9.29
C ARG A 237 17.47 3.52 -9.68
N GLU A 238 18.14 2.92 -8.71
CA GLU A 238 18.61 1.54 -8.82
C GLU A 238 17.55 0.59 -8.28
N VAL A 239 17.46 -0.57 -8.90
CA VAL A 239 16.77 -1.75 -8.36
C VAL A 239 17.86 -2.70 -7.91
N VAL A 240 17.81 -3.13 -6.66
CA VAL A 240 18.76 -4.08 -6.10
C VAL A 240 18.08 -5.43 -5.92
N ASP A 241 18.79 -6.47 -6.30
CA ASP A 241 18.38 -7.88 -6.21
C ASP A 241 19.10 -8.54 -5.02
N SER A 242 18.35 -9.27 -4.20
CA SER A 242 18.85 -9.93 -2.98
C SER A 242 19.74 -11.16 -3.21
N LYS A 243 20.23 -11.39 -4.43
CA LYS A 243 21.18 -12.46 -4.74
C LYS A 243 22.35 -12.01 -5.52
#